data_7f19bc05dd92257c9e9491da6668133e
#
_entry.id   7f19bc05dd92257c9e9491da6668133e
#
_cell.length_a   1.000
_cell.length_b   1.000
_cell.length_c   1.000
_cell.angle_alpha   90.00
_cell.angle_beta   90.00
_cell.angle_gamma   90.00
#
_symmetry.space_group_name_H-M   'P 1'
#
loop_
_entity.id
_entity.type
_entity.pdbx_description
1 polymer ?
#
loop_
_entity_poly.entity_id
_entity_poly.type
_entity_poly.pdbx_seq_one_letter_code
_entity_poly.pdbx_strand_id
1 'polypeptide(L)'
;DAWAHEEDIALGIYNFEKMVEIKVKKLTSNWAGLRSFAPDQSLVIGPDADATNFFWLAGQGGYGFQTCLAASQIAEDILFNQTSQVPSSISKKFSPHRFA
;
A
#
# COMPACT_ATOMS: atom_id res chain seq x y z
N ASP A 1 -7.75 17.60 7.70
CA ASP A 1 -8.64 16.98 6.72
C ASP A 1 -7.95 16.92 5.36
N ALA A 2 -8.20 15.85 4.60
CA ALA A 2 -7.67 15.69 3.27
C ALA A 2 -8.65 16.30 2.25
N TRP A 3 -8.13 17.05 1.29
CA TRP A 3 -8.91 17.58 0.17
C TRP A 3 -8.14 17.37 -1.14
N ALA A 4 -8.88 17.27 -2.23
CA ALA A 4 -8.30 17.14 -3.55
C ALA A 4 -7.85 18.52 -4.05
N HIS A 5 -6.56 18.67 -4.37
CA HIS A 5 -6.03 19.90 -4.94
C HIS A 5 -6.42 20.03 -6.42
N GLU A 6 -6.75 21.23 -6.85
CA GLU A 6 -7.18 21.49 -8.23
C GLU A 6 -6.08 21.12 -9.25
N GLU A 7 -4.82 21.33 -8.90
CA GLU A 7 -3.68 20.98 -9.74
C GLU A 7 -3.57 19.47 -9.98
N ASP A 8 -3.79 18.66 -8.92
CA ASP A 8 -3.77 17.20 -9.03
C ASP A 8 -4.94 16.68 -9.89
N ILE A 9 -6.10 17.30 -9.74
CA ILE A 9 -7.28 17.00 -10.55
C ILE A 9 -7.01 17.32 -12.02
N ALA A 10 -6.46 18.50 -12.31
CA ALA A 10 -6.13 18.94 -13.67
C ALA A 10 -5.10 18.02 -14.30
N LEU A 11 -4.06 17.63 -13.56
CA LEU A 11 -3.04 16.69 -14.02
C LEU A 11 -3.63 15.30 -14.28
N GLY A 12 -4.53 14.83 -13.41
CA GLY A 12 -5.23 13.56 -13.59
C GLY A 12 -6.07 13.55 -14.87
N ILE A 13 -6.85 14.61 -15.12
CA ILE A 13 -7.64 14.77 -16.35
C ILE A 13 -6.72 14.80 -17.58
N TYR A 14 -5.66 15.59 -17.53
CA TYR A 14 -4.70 15.69 -18.62
C TYR A 14 -4.07 14.33 -18.96
N ASN A 15 -3.64 13.57 -17.97
CA ASN A 15 -3.05 12.25 -18.18
C ASN A 15 -4.08 11.26 -18.75
N PHE A 16 -5.32 11.28 -18.23
CA PHE A 16 -6.41 10.46 -18.75
C PHE A 16 -6.67 10.76 -20.23
N GLU A 17 -6.81 12.03 -20.60
CA GLU A 17 -7.07 12.44 -21.97
C GLU A 17 -5.93 12.13 -22.96
N LYS A 18 -4.72 11.92 -22.45
CA LYS A 18 -3.58 11.43 -23.24
C LYS A 18 -3.63 9.94 -23.52
N MET A 19 -4.24 9.18 -22.62
CA MET A 19 -4.31 7.72 -22.74
C MET A 19 -5.52 7.25 -23.56
N VAL A 20 -6.56 8.08 -23.67
CA VAL A 20 -7.81 7.73 -24.35
C VAL A 20 -8.28 8.90 -25.24
N GLU A 21 -8.96 8.58 -26.33
CA GLU A 21 -9.52 9.58 -27.27
C GLU A 21 -10.86 10.17 -26.75
N ILE A 22 -10.94 10.45 -25.44
CA ILE A 22 -12.14 10.96 -24.78
C ILE A 22 -11.80 12.26 -24.07
N LYS A 23 -12.60 13.30 -24.30
CA LYS A 23 -12.48 14.57 -23.58
C LYS A 23 -13.39 14.61 -22.36
N VAL A 24 -12.85 14.99 -21.22
CA VAL A 24 -13.61 15.18 -19.98
C VAL A 24 -14.41 16.47 -20.08
N LYS A 25 -15.74 16.36 -20.20
CA LYS A 25 -16.62 17.52 -20.32
C LYS A 25 -16.93 18.18 -18.98
N LYS A 26 -16.99 17.40 -17.92
CA LYS A 26 -17.38 17.88 -16.58
C LYS A 26 -16.88 16.93 -15.51
N LEU A 27 -16.28 17.51 -14.47
CA LEU A 27 -16.02 16.81 -13.22
C LEU A 27 -17.32 16.81 -12.39
N THR A 28 -17.81 15.64 -12.01
CA THR A 28 -19.06 15.51 -11.22
C THR A 28 -18.79 15.43 -9.73
N SER A 29 -17.68 14.84 -9.33
CA SER A 29 -17.24 14.73 -7.94
C SER A 29 -15.75 14.56 -7.85
N ASN A 30 -15.16 14.95 -6.74
CA ASN A 30 -13.78 14.65 -6.35
C ASN A 30 -13.71 14.45 -4.85
N TRP A 31 -12.70 13.70 -4.42
CA TRP A 31 -12.37 13.51 -3.01
C TRP A 31 -10.91 13.18 -2.85
N ALA A 32 -10.40 13.37 -1.66
CA ALA A 32 -9.09 12.89 -1.26
C ALA A 32 -9.22 11.95 -0.06
N GLY A 33 -8.26 11.06 0.10
CA GLY A 33 -8.19 10.15 1.23
C GLY A 33 -6.78 10.03 1.76
N LEU A 34 -6.65 9.90 3.07
CA LEU A 34 -5.39 9.63 3.72
C LEU A 34 -4.99 8.17 3.49
N ARG A 35 -3.69 7.94 3.36
CA ARG A 35 -3.07 6.62 3.28
C ARG A 35 -1.93 6.52 4.28
N SER A 36 -1.78 5.35 4.89
CA SER A 36 -0.70 5.09 5.83
C SER A 36 0.49 4.48 5.10
N PHE A 37 1.63 5.12 5.25
CA PHE A 37 2.91 4.65 4.71
C PHE A 37 3.89 4.42 5.85
N ALA A 38 4.72 3.39 5.73
CA ALA A 38 5.95 3.30 6.51
C ALA A 38 6.99 4.31 5.97
N PRO A 39 8.04 4.65 6.75
CA PRO A 39 9.05 5.64 6.32
C PRO A 39 9.71 5.32 4.98
N ASP A 40 9.88 4.03 4.66
CA ASP A 40 10.45 3.52 3.42
C ASP A 40 9.40 3.20 2.33
N GLN A 41 8.15 3.57 2.58
CA GLN A 41 6.99 3.33 1.71
C GLN A 41 6.72 1.86 1.37
N SER A 42 7.32 0.93 2.10
CA SER A 42 7.08 -0.50 1.96
C SER A 42 6.08 -1.02 2.99
N LEU A 43 5.39 -2.11 2.69
CA LEU A 43 4.50 -2.80 3.63
C LEU A 43 5.25 -3.17 4.91
N VAL A 44 4.51 -3.24 6.02
CA VAL A 44 5.02 -3.75 7.31
C VAL A 44 4.22 -4.99 7.65
N ILE A 45 4.87 -6.16 7.62
CA ILE A 45 4.24 -7.46 7.85
C ILE A 45 5.13 -8.28 8.79
N GLY A 46 4.59 -8.64 9.95
CA GLY A 46 5.30 -9.49 10.90
C GLY A 46 5.12 -9.09 12.36
N PRO A 47 5.68 -9.88 13.27
CA PRO A 47 5.62 -9.57 14.71
C PRO A 47 6.44 -8.31 15.00
N ASP A 48 5.98 -7.54 15.96
CA ASP A 48 6.70 -6.38 16.49
C ASP A 48 8.03 -6.80 17.14
N ALA A 49 9.03 -5.93 17.10
CA ALA A 49 10.35 -6.23 17.63
C ALA A 49 10.37 -6.33 19.16
N ASP A 50 9.60 -5.47 19.83
CA ASP A 50 9.57 -5.38 21.30
C ASP A 50 8.33 -6.05 21.89
N ALA A 51 7.21 -6.04 21.17
CA ALA A 51 5.93 -6.62 21.59
C ALA A 51 5.59 -7.86 20.76
N THR A 52 6.19 -9.00 21.07
CA THR A 52 6.08 -10.25 20.30
C THR A 52 4.65 -10.77 20.09
N ASN A 53 3.69 -10.34 20.93
CA ASN A 53 2.26 -10.67 20.78
C ASN A 53 1.50 -9.70 19.85
N PHE A 54 2.20 -8.70 19.31
CA PHE A 54 1.63 -7.75 18.37
C PHE A 54 2.13 -8.05 16.95
N PHE A 55 1.20 -8.13 16.01
CA PHE A 55 1.52 -8.43 14.61
C PHE A 55 1.12 -7.24 13.72
N TRP A 56 2.07 -6.77 12.97
CA TRP A 56 1.86 -5.71 11.97
C TRP A 56 1.36 -6.27 10.64
N LEU A 57 0.29 -5.71 10.12
CA LEU A 57 -0.14 -5.82 8.73
C LEU A 57 -0.59 -4.43 8.30
N ALA A 58 0.35 -3.57 7.97
CA ALA A 58 0.14 -2.14 7.82
C ALA A 58 1.00 -1.54 6.70
N GLY A 59 0.87 -0.23 6.50
CA GLY A 59 1.68 0.49 5.53
C GLY A 59 1.32 0.22 4.08
N GLN A 60 0.08 -0.20 3.79
CA GLN A 60 -0.37 -0.53 2.43
C GLN A 60 -0.35 0.67 1.47
N GLY A 61 -0.32 1.90 2.00
CA GLY A 61 -0.28 3.11 1.18
C GLY A 61 -1.41 3.16 0.16
N GLY A 62 -1.07 3.44 -1.08
CA GLY A 62 -1.97 3.41 -2.22
C GLY A 62 -2.06 2.05 -2.92
N TYR A 63 -1.37 1.01 -2.43
CA TYR A 63 -1.16 -0.26 -3.13
C TYR A 63 -1.90 -1.45 -2.50
N GLY A 64 -2.72 -1.22 -1.47
CA GLY A 64 -3.37 -2.30 -0.71
C GLY A 64 -4.18 -3.24 -1.58
N PHE A 65 -4.95 -2.72 -2.54
CA PHE A 65 -5.78 -3.54 -3.41
C PHE A 65 -4.93 -4.51 -4.28
N GLN A 66 -3.89 -4.01 -4.92
CA GLN A 66 -3.06 -4.83 -5.80
C GLN A 66 -2.08 -5.75 -5.07
N THR A 67 -1.78 -5.48 -3.80
CA THR A 67 -0.83 -6.27 -3.00
C THR A 67 -1.51 -7.23 -2.03
N CYS A 68 -2.83 -7.16 -1.84
CA CYS A 68 -3.55 -7.87 -0.77
C CYS A 68 -3.31 -9.38 -0.77
N LEU A 69 -3.31 -10.03 -1.93
CA LEU A 69 -3.13 -11.48 -2.01
C LEU A 69 -1.73 -11.91 -1.54
N ALA A 70 -0.68 -11.25 -2.04
CA ALA A 70 0.68 -11.56 -1.65
C ALA A 70 0.95 -11.17 -0.18
N ALA A 71 0.40 -10.04 0.28
CA ALA A 71 0.53 -9.60 1.66
C ALA A 71 -0.15 -10.57 2.64
N SER A 72 -1.34 -11.07 2.30
CA SER A 72 -2.06 -12.07 3.11
C SER A 72 -1.30 -13.39 3.16
N GLN A 73 -0.73 -13.84 2.06
CA GLN A 73 0.05 -15.07 2.02
C GLN A 73 1.30 -14.96 2.92
N ILE A 74 2.03 -13.83 2.85
CA ILE A 74 3.18 -13.60 3.73
C ILE A 74 2.75 -13.57 5.20
N ALA A 75 1.65 -12.91 5.51
CA ALA A 75 1.13 -12.84 6.88
C ALA A 75 0.72 -14.24 7.40
N GLU A 76 0.03 -15.03 6.58
CA GLU A 76 -0.35 -16.40 6.89
C GLU A 76 0.87 -17.29 7.15
N ASP A 77 1.86 -17.25 6.23
CA ASP A 77 3.09 -18.04 6.34
C ASP A 77 3.83 -17.74 7.65
N ILE A 78 3.91 -16.46 8.04
CA ILE A 78 4.55 -16.05 9.30
C ILE A 78 3.73 -16.51 10.51
N LEU A 79 2.41 -16.28 10.51
CA LEU A 79 1.54 -16.58 11.66
C LEU A 79 1.45 -18.08 11.95
N PHE A 80 1.46 -18.91 10.92
CA PHE A 80 1.32 -20.35 11.04
C PHE A 80 2.64 -21.12 10.87
N ASN A 81 3.77 -20.43 10.82
CA ASN A 81 5.10 -21.03 10.60
C ASN A 81 5.17 -21.95 9.38
N GLN A 82 4.51 -21.55 8.30
CA GLN A 82 4.48 -22.31 7.06
C GLN A 82 5.70 -22.00 6.18
N THR A 83 6.03 -22.94 5.30
CA THR A 83 7.05 -22.67 4.29
C THR A 83 6.49 -21.69 3.27
N SER A 84 7.03 -20.49 3.25
CA SER A 84 6.57 -19.45 2.36
C SER A 84 6.87 -19.76 0.88
N GLN A 85 5.87 -19.53 0.03
CA GLN A 85 6.06 -19.51 -1.41
C GLN A 85 6.69 -18.20 -1.89
N VAL A 86 6.68 -17.16 -1.05
CA VAL A 86 7.32 -15.89 -1.33
C VAL A 86 8.81 -15.98 -0.97
N PRO A 87 9.72 -15.63 -1.88
CA PRO A 87 11.15 -15.66 -1.58
C PRO A 87 11.50 -14.88 -0.32
N SER A 88 12.35 -15.47 0.54
CA SER A 88 12.73 -14.85 1.82
C SER A 88 13.42 -13.49 1.64
N SER A 89 14.06 -13.26 0.50
CA SER A 89 14.65 -11.96 0.12
C SER A 89 13.59 -10.86 -0.04
N ILE A 90 12.33 -11.24 -0.36
CA ILE A 90 11.21 -10.33 -0.49
C ILE A 90 10.51 -10.19 0.87
N SER A 91 10.15 -11.30 1.53
CA SER A 91 9.42 -11.24 2.81
C SER A 91 10.19 -10.51 3.91
N LYS A 92 11.52 -10.67 3.96
CA LYS A 92 12.38 -9.94 4.90
C LYS A 92 12.33 -8.42 4.74
N LYS A 93 12.08 -7.92 3.53
CA LYS A 93 11.94 -6.48 3.27
C LYS A 93 10.71 -5.87 3.92
N PHE A 94 9.73 -6.68 4.26
CA PHE A 94 8.49 -6.23 4.90
C PHE A 94 8.51 -6.40 6.42
N SER A 95 9.52 -7.07 6.98
CA SER A 95 9.63 -7.25 8.42
C SER A 95 9.71 -5.91 9.17
N PRO A 96 8.96 -5.71 10.27
CA PRO A 96 9.09 -4.53 11.12
C PRO A 96 10.49 -4.38 11.73
N HIS A 97 11.23 -5.48 11.90
CA HIS A 97 12.61 -5.47 12.40
C HIS A 97 13.60 -4.65 11.55
N ARG A 98 13.23 -4.27 10.31
CA ARG A 98 14.05 -3.40 9.48
C ARG A 98 14.16 -1.96 9.99
N PHE A 99 13.32 -1.61 10.98
CA PHE A 99 13.32 -0.30 11.62
C PHE A 99 13.95 -0.32 13.02
N ALA A 100 14.31 -1.50 13.51
CA ALA A 100 14.93 -1.69 14.82
C ALA A 100 16.42 -1.39 14.80
#